data_49a6024d46e0b534d29864cc019a88f6
#
_entry.id   49a6024d46e0b534d29864cc019a88f6
#
_cell.length_a   1.000
_cell.length_b   1.000
_cell.length_c   1.000
_cell.angle_alpha   90.00
_cell.angle_beta   90.00
_cell.angle_gamma   90.00
#
_symmetry.space_group_name_H-M   'P 1'
#
loop_
_entity.id
_entity.type
_entity.pdbx_description
1 polymer ?
#
loop_
_entity_poly.entity_id
_entity_poly.type
_entity_poly.pdbx_seq_one_letter_code
_entity_poly.pdbx_strand_id
1 'polypeptide(L)'
;LVMKNDIRFPVGVHYGEDMIHFFRYLNKIHRVVLLKSENYLVNMRDGSLSTSYYSFESEYECFQNCLSEMTAFVGRLDVSPEEQTELVWRNRTSDTFLRCVKCLYAGTSSYNYQKRLHLLRGIPKAYFLNFGRYFRPQGFSSKLITFLVRHRLFTLLLLTGSVYEQHGTLKKLIGWRR
;
A
#
# COMPACT_ATOMS: atom_id res chain seq x y z
N LEU A 1 17.28 -20.78 9.46
CA LEU A 1 16.96 -20.32 8.11
C LEU A 1 17.21 -18.81 7.96
N VAL A 2 16.61 -17.97 8.83
CA VAL A 2 16.72 -16.51 8.81
C VAL A 2 18.19 -16.05 8.81
N MET A 3 18.97 -16.48 9.81
CA MET A 3 20.39 -16.12 9.93
C MET A 3 21.23 -16.65 8.77
N LYS A 4 20.98 -17.89 8.30
CA LYS A 4 21.74 -18.51 7.19
C LYS A 4 21.54 -17.78 5.86
N ASN A 5 20.39 -17.15 5.64
CA ASN A 5 20.03 -16.46 4.40
C ASN A 5 20.06 -14.92 4.55
N ASP A 6 20.57 -14.42 5.67
CA ASP A 6 20.61 -12.99 6.00
C ASP A 6 19.27 -12.25 5.75
N ILE A 7 18.18 -12.91 6.15
CA ILE A 7 16.83 -12.34 6.01
C ILE A 7 16.65 -11.30 7.11
N ARG A 8 16.63 -10.03 6.73
CA ARG A 8 16.50 -8.90 7.67
C ARG A 8 15.28 -8.05 7.36
N PHE A 9 14.79 -7.35 8.37
CA PHE A 9 13.86 -6.27 8.16
C PHE A 9 14.50 -5.18 7.29
N PRO A 10 13.76 -4.58 6.35
CA PRO A 10 14.28 -3.49 5.53
C PRO A 10 14.58 -2.27 6.41
N VAL A 11 15.77 -1.71 6.28
CA VAL A 11 16.17 -0.49 7.01
C VAL A 11 15.51 0.72 6.33
N GLY A 12 14.98 1.67 7.12
CA GLY A 12 14.38 2.90 6.60
C GLY A 12 12.94 2.76 6.09
N VAL A 13 12.38 1.54 6.06
CA VAL A 13 10.97 1.31 5.74
C VAL A 13 10.15 1.38 7.02
N HIS A 14 9.21 2.30 7.08
CA HIS A 14 8.40 2.58 8.28
C HIS A 14 7.01 1.94 8.26
N TYR A 15 6.61 1.37 7.14
CA TYR A 15 5.32 0.68 6.97
C TYR A 15 5.49 -0.56 6.09
N GLY A 16 4.87 -1.67 6.48
CA GLY A 16 4.93 -2.93 5.72
C GLY A 16 6.30 -3.63 5.75
N GLU A 17 7.19 -3.23 6.64
CA GLU A 17 8.49 -3.85 6.87
C GLU A 17 8.36 -5.32 7.29
N ASP A 18 7.33 -5.63 8.07
CA ASP A 18 6.96 -7.00 8.49
C ASP A 18 6.57 -7.85 7.28
N MET A 19 5.83 -7.28 6.35
CA MET A 19 5.38 -7.97 5.15
C MET A 19 6.53 -8.19 4.16
N ILE A 20 7.39 -7.19 3.95
CA ILE A 20 8.59 -7.33 3.12
C ILE A 20 9.48 -8.43 3.70
N HIS A 21 9.70 -8.40 5.03
CA HIS A 21 10.45 -9.44 5.73
C HIS A 21 9.81 -10.83 5.55
N PHE A 22 8.48 -10.92 5.65
CA PHE A 22 7.74 -12.16 5.47
C PHE A 22 7.91 -12.73 4.06
N PHE A 23 7.80 -11.90 3.00
CA PHE A 23 8.03 -12.38 1.63
C PHE A 23 9.49 -12.75 1.36
N ARG A 24 10.46 -12.04 1.93
CA ARG A 24 11.87 -12.47 1.91
C ARG A 24 12.05 -13.86 2.52
N TYR A 25 11.36 -14.10 3.62
CA TYR A 25 11.35 -15.42 4.25
C TYR A 25 10.69 -16.47 3.35
N LEU A 26 9.50 -16.20 2.80
CA LEU A 26 8.79 -17.11 1.90
C LEU A 26 9.61 -17.44 0.65
N ASN A 27 10.39 -16.50 0.14
CA ASN A 27 11.28 -16.69 -1.01
C ASN A 27 12.43 -17.70 -0.74
N LYS A 28 12.68 -18.08 0.52
CA LYS A 28 13.73 -19.01 0.92
C LYS A 28 13.24 -20.37 1.44
N ILE A 29 11.94 -20.57 1.49
CA ILE A 29 11.35 -21.84 1.99
C ILE A 29 10.65 -22.60 0.88
N HIS A 30 10.48 -23.92 1.10
CA HIS A 30 9.83 -24.83 0.16
C HIS A 30 8.52 -25.39 0.69
N ARG A 31 8.26 -25.26 1.99
CA ARG A 31 7.04 -25.77 2.62
C ARG A 31 6.50 -24.77 3.63
N VAL A 32 5.18 -24.58 3.61
CA VAL A 32 4.43 -23.75 4.56
C VAL A 32 3.34 -24.62 5.18
N VAL A 33 3.16 -24.51 6.50
CA VAL A 33 2.05 -25.11 7.21
C VAL A 33 1.14 -24.00 7.71
N LEU A 34 -0.12 -24.04 7.31
CA LEU A 34 -1.13 -23.10 7.79
C LEU A 34 -1.88 -23.71 8.96
N LEU A 35 -1.82 -23.06 10.11
CA LEU A 35 -2.55 -23.46 11.31
C LEU A 35 -3.87 -22.68 11.37
N LYS A 36 -4.97 -23.38 11.71
CA LYS A 36 -6.27 -22.76 12.00
C LYS A 36 -6.30 -22.24 13.44
N SER A 37 -5.41 -21.34 13.78
CA SER A 37 -5.35 -20.75 15.13
C SER A 37 -5.09 -19.26 15.02
N GLU A 38 -5.76 -18.48 15.86
CA GLU A 38 -5.56 -17.02 15.97
C GLU A 38 -4.41 -16.78 16.96
N ASN A 39 -3.19 -16.69 16.45
CA ASN A 39 -1.98 -16.52 17.27
C ASN A 39 -1.46 -15.09 17.29
N TYR A 40 -2.17 -14.13 16.65
CA TYR A 40 -1.72 -12.75 16.54
C TYR A 40 -2.87 -11.77 16.71
N LEU A 41 -2.74 -10.89 17.71
CA LEU A 41 -3.69 -9.82 17.98
C LEU A 41 -3.08 -8.47 17.58
N VAL A 42 -3.76 -7.74 16.71
CA VAL A 42 -3.37 -6.38 16.31
C VAL A 42 -4.15 -5.37 17.14
N ASN A 43 -3.47 -4.67 18.02
CA ASN A 43 -4.04 -3.53 18.74
C ASN A 43 -3.90 -2.25 17.88
N MET A 44 -5.01 -1.76 17.36
CA MET A 44 -5.03 -0.48 16.65
C MET A 44 -4.95 0.68 17.65
N ARG A 45 -3.94 1.52 17.50
CA ARG A 45 -3.75 2.74 18.30
C ARG A 45 -3.69 3.96 17.40
N ASP A 46 -4.33 5.05 17.81
CA ASP A 46 -4.14 6.34 17.15
C ASP A 46 -2.67 6.78 17.25
N GLY A 47 -2.12 7.29 16.13
CA GLY A 47 -0.71 7.68 16.04
C GLY A 47 0.28 6.52 15.86
N SER A 48 -0.19 5.28 15.64
CA SER A 48 0.71 4.17 15.29
C SER A 48 1.32 4.38 13.90
N LEU A 49 2.46 3.71 13.64
CA LEU A 49 3.13 3.75 12.32
C LEU A 49 2.19 3.37 11.18
N SER A 50 1.24 2.46 11.42
CA SER A 50 0.26 2.01 10.43
C SER A 50 -0.79 3.07 10.08
N THR A 51 -1.01 4.08 10.95
CA THR A 51 -1.99 5.17 10.74
C THR A 51 -1.36 6.48 10.31
N SER A 52 -0.02 6.61 10.38
CA SER A 52 0.73 7.80 10.01
C SER A 52 1.27 7.67 8.57
N TYR A 53 1.31 8.77 7.83
CA TYR A 53 1.95 8.83 6.52
C TYR A 53 3.34 9.47 6.65
N TYR A 54 4.27 8.94 5.87
CA TYR A 54 5.62 9.46 5.70
C TYR A 54 5.76 10.27 4.40
N SER A 55 6.99 10.58 3.99
CA SER A 55 7.22 11.20 2.70
C SER A 55 6.79 10.27 1.54
N PHE A 56 6.48 10.88 0.40
CA PHE A 56 6.14 10.09 -0.80
C PHE A 56 7.28 9.12 -1.17
N GLU A 57 8.51 9.56 -1.05
CA GLU A 57 9.70 8.77 -1.37
C GLU A 57 9.75 7.51 -0.51
N SER A 58 9.52 7.63 0.80
CA SER A 58 9.50 6.49 1.73
C SER A 58 8.34 5.53 1.46
N GLU A 59 7.12 6.06 1.22
CA GLU A 59 5.95 5.24 0.90
C GLU A 59 6.09 4.55 -0.47
N TYR A 60 6.73 5.22 -1.44
CA TYR A 60 6.98 4.67 -2.76
C TYR A 60 8.05 3.58 -2.73
N GLU A 61 9.12 3.77 -1.96
CA GLU A 61 10.14 2.75 -1.72
C GLU A 61 9.54 1.50 -1.05
N CYS A 62 8.69 1.69 -0.03
CA CYS A 62 7.96 0.60 0.60
C CYS A 62 7.11 -0.17 -0.43
N PHE A 63 6.35 0.54 -1.27
CA PHE A 63 5.56 -0.09 -2.33
C PHE A 63 6.44 -0.86 -3.32
N GLN A 64 7.57 -0.30 -3.76
CA GLN A 64 8.47 -0.96 -4.71
C GLN A 64 9.10 -2.22 -4.11
N ASN A 65 9.53 -2.18 -2.86
CA ASN A 65 10.06 -3.34 -2.15
C ASN A 65 8.97 -4.44 -2.03
N CYS A 66 7.76 -4.07 -1.64
CA CYS A 66 6.63 -5.01 -1.56
C CYS A 66 6.33 -5.64 -2.93
N LEU A 67 6.25 -4.84 -3.98
CA LEU A 67 6.02 -5.29 -5.36
C LEU A 67 7.11 -6.27 -5.81
N SER A 68 8.38 -5.95 -5.56
CA SER A 68 9.53 -6.79 -5.93
C SER A 68 9.50 -8.14 -5.23
N GLU A 69 9.35 -8.15 -3.91
CA GLU A 69 9.35 -9.40 -3.11
C GLU A 69 8.14 -10.28 -3.42
N MET A 70 6.96 -9.67 -3.61
CA MET A 70 5.75 -10.39 -4.05
C MET A 70 5.93 -10.99 -5.44
N THR A 71 6.49 -10.22 -6.39
CA THR A 71 6.73 -10.71 -7.76
C THR A 71 7.70 -11.88 -7.75
N ALA A 72 8.79 -11.79 -6.96
CA ALA A 72 9.74 -12.89 -6.82
C ALA A 72 9.10 -14.14 -6.21
N PHE A 73 8.23 -13.97 -5.19
CA PHE A 73 7.51 -15.09 -4.58
C PHE A 73 6.53 -15.74 -5.55
N VAL A 74 5.67 -14.93 -6.19
CA VAL A 74 4.63 -15.43 -7.12
C VAL A 74 5.25 -16.05 -8.37
N GLY A 75 6.39 -15.52 -8.85
CA GLY A 75 7.13 -16.10 -10.00
C GLY A 75 7.66 -17.52 -9.78
N ARG A 76 7.65 -18.02 -8.53
CA ARG A 76 7.98 -19.41 -8.19
C ARG A 76 6.77 -20.36 -8.25
N LEU A 77 5.57 -19.82 -8.39
CA LEU A 77 4.34 -20.59 -8.47
C LEU A 77 4.12 -21.04 -9.92
N ASP A 78 3.63 -22.26 -10.07
CA ASP A 78 3.24 -22.82 -11.37
C ASP A 78 1.84 -22.31 -11.77
N VAL A 79 1.77 -21.05 -12.14
CA VAL A 79 0.53 -20.38 -12.57
C VAL A 79 0.81 -19.49 -13.79
N SER A 80 -0.23 -19.17 -14.56
CA SER A 80 -0.10 -18.34 -15.76
C SER A 80 0.42 -16.92 -15.45
N PRO A 81 1.08 -16.22 -16.39
CA PRO A 81 1.57 -14.86 -16.19
C PRO A 81 0.47 -13.86 -15.81
N GLU A 82 -0.76 -14.07 -16.29
CA GLU A 82 -1.91 -13.23 -15.90
C GLU A 82 -2.29 -13.46 -14.45
N GLU A 83 -2.37 -14.71 -14.03
CA GLU A 83 -2.66 -15.08 -12.64
C GLU A 83 -1.55 -14.64 -11.69
N GLN A 84 -0.27 -14.72 -12.10
CA GLN A 84 0.85 -14.14 -11.35
C GLN A 84 0.63 -12.63 -11.11
N THR A 85 0.26 -11.89 -12.16
CA THR A 85 -0.01 -10.45 -12.05
C THR A 85 -1.18 -10.18 -11.12
N GLU A 86 -2.26 -10.96 -11.21
CA GLU A 86 -3.40 -10.85 -10.30
C GLU A 86 -2.98 -11.11 -8.85
N LEU A 87 -2.26 -12.20 -8.58
CA LEU A 87 -1.80 -12.56 -7.23
C LEU A 87 -0.92 -11.47 -6.61
N VAL A 88 -0.04 -10.86 -7.41
CA VAL A 88 0.80 -9.74 -6.96
C VAL A 88 -0.05 -8.53 -6.59
N TRP A 89 -1.05 -8.14 -7.39
CA TRP A 89 -1.77 -6.88 -7.25
C TRP A 89 -3.08 -6.98 -6.45
N ARG A 90 -3.62 -8.17 -6.23
CA ARG A 90 -4.92 -8.34 -5.55
C ARG A 90 -4.90 -8.01 -4.06
N ASN A 91 -3.74 -8.10 -3.44
CA ASN A 91 -3.57 -8.02 -1.99
C ASN A 91 -2.75 -6.77 -1.56
N ARG A 92 -1.79 -7.01 -0.71
CA ARG A 92 -0.98 -5.99 -0.03
C ARG A 92 -0.21 -5.03 -0.95
N THR A 93 0.17 -5.47 -2.15
CA THR A 93 0.80 -4.57 -3.14
C THR A 93 -0.13 -3.42 -3.53
N SER A 94 -1.43 -3.69 -3.72
CA SER A 94 -2.41 -2.64 -3.97
C SER A 94 -2.64 -1.74 -2.75
N ASP A 95 -2.61 -2.29 -1.53
CA ASP A 95 -2.74 -1.49 -0.31
C ASP A 95 -1.56 -0.53 -0.15
N THR A 96 -0.32 -1.00 -0.35
CA THR A 96 0.88 -0.16 -0.29
C THR A 96 0.91 0.87 -1.41
N PHE A 97 0.47 0.51 -2.63
CA PHE A 97 0.31 1.45 -3.74
C PHE A 97 -0.70 2.54 -3.42
N LEU A 98 -1.87 2.17 -2.91
CA LEU A 98 -2.91 3.12 -2.52
C LEU A 98 -2.43 4.04 -1.39
N ARG A 99 -1.66 3.51 -0.44
CA ARG A 99 -1.06 4.29 0.64
C ARG A 99 -0.05 5.30 0.09
N CYS A 100 0.81 4.90 -0.85
CA CYS A 100 1.73 5.79 -1.56
C CYS A 100 1.00 6.94 -2.27
N VAL A 101 -0.14 6.67 -2.92
CA VAL A 101 -0.97 7.71 -3.54
C VAL A 101 -1.63 8.61 -2.48
N LYS A 102 -2.14 8.02 -1.39
CA LYS A 102 -2.84 8.74 -0.31
C LYS A 102 -1.94 9.71 0.44
N CYS A 103 -0.66 9.40 0.66
CA CYS A 103 0.26 10.28 1.36
C CYS A 103 0.40 11.66 0.68
N LEU A 104 0.11 11.76 -0.63
CA LEU A 104 0.18 13.01 -1.38
C LEU A 104 -0.97 13.99 -1.09
N TYR A 105 -2.10 13.52 -0.57
CA TYR A 105 -3.21 14.40 -0.19
C TYR A 105 -3.55 14.33 1.30
N ALA A 106 -2.91 13.47 2.06
CA ALA A 106 -3.03 13.48 3.52
C ALA A 106 -2.58 14.82 4.11
N GLY A 107 -3.23 15.26 5.18
CA GLY A 107 -3.00 16.59 5.78
C GLY A 107 -1.58 16.83 6.30
N THR A 108 -0.77 15.78 6.45
CA THR A 108 0.64 15.83 6.85
C THR A 108 1.62 16.06 5.69
N SER A 109 1.13 16.06 4.43
CA SER A 109 1.98 16.25 3.27
C SER A 109 2.54 17.67 3.18
N SER A 110 3.87 17.82 3.21
CA SER A 110 4.58 19.10 3.03
C SER A 110 4.68 19.58 1.57
N TYR A 111 4.25 18.74 0.61
CA TYR A 111 4.36 19.07 -0.81
C TYR A 111 3.27 20.06 -1.25
N ASN A 112 3.66 21.08 -2.04
CA ASN A 112 2.69 21.92 -2.73
C ASN A 112 1.97 21.15 -3.85
N TYR A 113 0.89 21.71 -4.38
CA TYR A 113 0.05 21.08 -5.40
C TYR A 113 0.84 20.64 -6.66
N GLN A 114 1.73 21.49 -7.16
CA GLN A 114 2.52 21.19 -8.37
C GLN A 114 3.47 20.00 -8.14
N LYS A 115 4.13 19.95 -7.00
CA LYS A 115 5.00 18.82 -6.63
C LYS A 115 4.21 17.54 -6.50
N ARG A 116 3.03 17.55 -5.86
CA ARG A 116 2.14 16.38 -5.74
C ARG A 116 1.73 15.84 -7.12
N LEU A 117 1.33 16.76 -8.02
CA LEU A 117 0.95 16.39 -9.38
C LEU A 117 2.14 15.81 -10.19
N HIS A 118 3.31 16.40 -10.03
CA HIS A 118 4.54 15.92 -10.65
C HIS A 118 4.88 14.49 -10.16
N LEU A 119 4.83 14.23 -8.86
CA LEU A 119 5.09 12.92 -8.28
C LEU A 119 4.10 11.86 -8.80
N LEU A 120 2.80 12.17 -8.84
CA LEU A 120 1.79 11.26 -9.40
C LEU A 120 2.04 10.94 -10.88
N ARG A 121 2.44 11.94 -11.68
CA ARG A 121 2.75 11.75 -13.10
C ARG A 121 4.02 10.93 -13.32
N GLY A 122 4.96 10.97 -12.37
CA GLY A 122 6.19 10.18 -12.38
C GLY A 122 5.97 8.68 -12.14
N ILE A 123 4.84 8.29 -11.55
CA ILE A 123 4.52 6.86 -11.33
C ILE A 123 4.21 6.17 -12.68
N PRO A 124 4.81 4.99 -12.95
CA PRO A 124 4.55 4.24 -14.18
C PRO A 124 3.07 3.96 -14.42
N LYS A 125 2.59 4.19 -15.66
CA LYS A 125 1.20 3.96 -16.06
C LYS A 125 0.71 2.53 -15.75
N ALA A 126 1.59 1.55 -15.92
CA ALA A 126 1.28 0.15 -15.66
C ALA A 126 0.81 -0.10 -14.21
N TYR A 127 1.33 0.62 -13.22
CA TYR A 127 0.92 0.47 -11.83
C TYR A 127 -0.53 0.91 -11.62
N PHE A 128 -0.94 2.01 -12.23
CA PHE A 128 -2.34 2.46 -12.17
C PHE A 128 -3.30 1.49 -12.85
N LEU A 129 -2.90 0.89 -13.97
CA LEU A 129 -3.70 -0.09 -14.71
C LEU A 129 -3.88 -1.37 -13.88
N ASN A 130 -2.79 -1.93 -13.35
CA ASN A 130 -2.83 -3.13 -12.54
C ASN A 130 -3.63 -2.90 -11.24
N PHE A 131 -3.37 -1.80 -10.54
CA PHE A 131 -4.17 -1.41 -9.38
C PHE A 131 -5.66 -1.33 -9.73
N GLY A 132 -6.03 -0.62 -10.79
CA GLY A 132 -7.42 -0.45 -11.19
C GLY A 132 -8.08 -1.76 -11.64
N ARG A 133 -7.31 -2.74 -12.14
CA ARG A 133 -7.82 -4.05 -12.57
C ARG A 133 -8.05 -5.00 -11.39
N TYR A 134 -7.14 -5.03 -10.44
CA TYR A 134 -7.12 -6.09 -9.42
C TYR A 134 -7.54 -5.64 -8.02
N PHE A 135 -7.41 -4.36 -7.68
CA PHE A 135 -7.85 -3.86 -6.37
C PHE A 135 -9.37 -3.92 -6.22
N ARG A 136 -9.84 -4.36 -5.07
CA ARG A 136 -11.27 -4.51 -4.75
C ARG A 136 -11.65 -3.54 -3.62
N PRO A 137 -12.06 -2.29 -3.94
CA PRO A 137 -12.39 -1.29 -2.94
C PRO A 137 -13.68 -1.63 -2.21
N GLN A 138 -13.68 -1.38 -0.88
CA GLN A 138 -14.87 -1.49 -0.04
C GLN A 138 -15.40 -0.09 0.31
N GLY A 139 -16.72 0.09 0.20
CA GLY A 139 -17.40 1.36 0.48
C GLY A 139 -17.26 2.41 -0.63
N PHE A 140 -18.13 3.44 -0.58
CA PHE A 140 -18.25 4.45 -1.63
C PHE A 140 -16.97 5.29 -1.82
N SER A 141 -16.40 5.79 -0.72
CA SER A 141 -15.20 6.64 -0.76
C SER A 141 -14.01 5.91 -1.39
N SER A 142 -13.82 4.63 -1.03
CA SER A 142 -12.75 3.80 -1.60
C SER A 142 -12.97 3.54 -3.08
N LYS A 143 -14.22 3.31 -3.50
CA LYS A 143 -14.59 3.15 -4.92
C LYS A 143 -14.29 4.41 -5.73
N LEU A 144 -14.65 5.59 -5.20
CA LEU A 144 -14.36 6.87 -5.85
C LEU A 144 -12.85 7.10 -6.02
N ILE A 145 -12.08 6.95 -4.94
CA ILE A 145 -10.63 7.10 -5.00
C ILE A 145 -10.02 6.10 -6.00
N THR A 146 -10.44 4.84 -5.97
CA THR A 146 -9.96 3.83 -6.92
C THR A 146 -10.29 4.19 -8.35
N PHE A 147 -11.48 4.73 -8.63
CA PHE A 147 -11.85 5.21 -9.95
C PHE A 147 -10.94 6.36 -10.41
N LEU A 148 -10.71 7.37 -9.56
CA LEU A 148 -9.85 8.51 -9.88
C LEU A 148 -8.39 8.07 -10.12
N VAL A 149 -7.88 7.15 -9.31
CA VAL A 149 -6.54 6.57 -9.45
C VAL A 149 -6.42 5.78 -10.75
N ARG A 150 -7.37 4.88 -11.02
CA ARG A 150 -7.42 4.05 -12.24
C ARG A 150 -7.38 4.90 -13.52
N HIS A 151 -8.18 5.95 -13.55
CA HIS A 151 -8.30 6.83 -14.71
C HIS A 151 -7.28 7.97 -14.71
N ARG A 152 -6.36 8.01 -13.72
CA ARG A 152 -5.31 9.02 -13.58
C ARG A 152 -5.84 10.45 -13.56
N LEU A 153 -7.01 10.63 -12.99
CA LEU A 153 -7.64 11.95 -12.82
C LEU A 153 -7.02 12.67 -11.61
N PHE A 154 -5.72 12.95 -11.70
CA PHE A 154 -4.88 13.37 -10.59
C PHE A 154 -5.32 14.68 -9.95
N THR A 155 -5.77 15.67 -10.75
CA THR A 155 -6.30 16.94 -10.23
C THR A 155 -7.51 16.69 -9.34
N LEU A 156 -8.49 15.91 -9.83
CA LEU A 156 -9.68 15.55 -9.04
C LEU A 156 -9.32 14.71 -7.82
N LEU A 157 -8.38 13.78 -7.96
CA LEU A 157 -7.89 12.96 -6.86
C LEU A 157 -7.30 13.81 -5.73
N LEU A 158 -6.44 14.79 -6.04
CA LEU A 158 -5.83 15.67 -5.04
C LEU A 158 -6.85 16.58 -4.37
N LEU A 159 -7.83 17.10 -5.12
CA LEU A 159 -8.89 17.95 -4.57
C LEU A 159 -9.84 17.15 -3.67
N THR A 160 -10.40 16.06 -4.18
CA THR A 160 -11.35 15.22 -3.42
C THR A 160 -10.69 14.53 -2.24
N GLY A 161 -9.45 14.07 -2.39
CA GLY A 161 -8.67 13.45 -1.32
C GLY A 161 -8.42 14.42 -0.17
N SER A 162 -8.01 15.65 -0.45
CA SER A 162 -7.79 16.67 0.57
C SER A 162 -9.07 17.03 1.33
N VAL A 163 -10.20 17.17 0.64
CA VAL A 163 -11.51 17.40 1.28
C VAL A 163 -11.90 16.23 2.18
N TYR A 164 -11.71 15.00 1.71
CA TYR A 164 -12.05 13.80 2.48
C TYR A 164 -11.24 13.68 3.77
N GLU A 165 -9.94 13.95 3.72
CA GLU A 165 -9.07 13.94 4.90
C GLU A 165 -9.45 15.05 5.90
N GLN A 166 -9.75 16.27 5.42
CA GLN A 166 -10.23 17.36 6.27
C GLN A 166 -11.54 17.01 6.98
N HIS A 167 -12.50 16.39 6.29
CA HIS A 167 -13.73 15.92 6.91
C HIS A 167 -13.51 14.79 7.92
N GLY A 168 -12.55 13.89 7.67
CA GLY A 168 -12.14 12.85 8.62
C GLY A 168 -11.58 13.46 9.93
N THR A 169 -10.73 14.48 9.79
CA THR A 169 -10.16 15.23 10.92
C THR A 169 -11.23 16.01 11.68
N LEU A 170 -12.15 16.69 10.98
CA LEU A 170 -13.28 17.39 11.61
C LEU A 170 -14.20 16.46 12.39
N LYS A 171 -14.52 15.28 11.86
CA LYS A 171 -15.34 14.28 12.59
C LYS A 171 -14.66 13.79 13.87
N LYS A 172 -13.33 13.61 13.86
CA LYS A 172 -12.56 13.27 15.06
C LYS A 172 -12.56 14.41 16.08
N LEU A 173 -12.42 15.67 15.65
CA LEU A 173 -12.44 16.85 16.51
C LEU A 173 -13.81 17.11 17.17
N ILE A 174 -14.91 16.82 16.45
CA ILE A 174 -16.28 17.03 16.95
C ILE A 174 -16.76 15.83 17.82
N GLY A 175 -15.93 14.81 17.99
CA GLY A 175 -16.26 13.68 18.88
C GLY A 175 -17.40 12.78 18.36
N TRP A 176 -17.68 12.81 17.08
CA TRP A 176 -18.70 11.94 16.46
C TRP A 176 -18.16 10.50 16.39
N ARG A 177 -18.33 9.78 17.50
CA ARG A 177 -18.16 8.32 17.52
C ARG A 177 -19.43 7.68 16.92
N ARG A 178 -19.21 6.81 15.94
CA ARG A 178 -20.21 5.77 15.62
C ARG A 178 -20.05 4.60 16.56
#